data_271648507656f519b41e6891de60c6bb
#
_entry.id   271648507656f519b41e6891de60c6bb
#
_cell.length_a   1.000
_cell.length_b   1.000
_cell.length_c   1.000
_cell.angle_alpha   90.00
_cell.angle_beta   90.00
_cell.angle_gamma   90.00
#
_symmetry.space_group_name_H-M   'P 1'
#
loop_
_entity.id
_entity.type
_entity.pdbx_description
1 polymer ?
#
loop_
_entity_poly.entity_id
_entity_poly.type
_entity_poly.pdbx_seq_one_letter_code
_entity_poly.pdbx_strand_id
1 'polypeptide(L)'
;MRQSRASQKKRDFAPNKRKVKAALLLLAAAAMLLAGCSSADEQNDSSANTATENSAPAADGDSNSAANDSSSSESKSDTTDSSHSEEPAPAPDKDGDMPIDEGEPAPGSQYDDSEPGQLTAGEWNDLLSWKEWVKLLNGGEGQDLQSYWSIFPKNRLEVEVTGGGKPVSDAEVSLVDDDGQTVWEARTDMDGKASAYAGLFDDERQGGERYGVIIRSGEQEKRYENVPIPRGSALKVNMEEAVKPTINVDLMLVVDTTGSMEDELNFLKTELKDVVTRASQDNGQQLDIRVSANFYRDRSDEYLVKDYPFTNDIDTVVKQLSQQSAAGGGDYPEAVDAALENAIDDHEWSGEARARLLFLVLDAPPHHERKAMKRIHELTETAAAEGIRIIPVASSGVDVQTEYLMRFMATATGGTYLFLTDHSGIGNEHMEPAVGEYEVKRLNDLLVEVIERYTSENG
;
A
#
# COMPACT_ATOMS: atom_id res chain seq x y z
N MET A 1 36.42 -33.02 39.88
CA MET A 1 35.81 -33.69 38.73
C MET A 1 34.30 -33.63 38.89
N ARG A 2 33.61 -32.73 38.25
CA ARG A 2 32.18 -32.74 38.01
C ARG A 2 31.96 -32.13 36.64
N GLN A 3 31.59 -32.97 35.67
CA GLN A 3 31.24 -32.58 34.31
C GLN A 3 29.83 -32.01 34.29
N SER A 4 29.66 -30.77 33.79
CA SER A 4 28.36 -30.21 33.49
C SER A 4 28.02 -30.54 32.03
N ARG A 5 26.96 -31.31 31.81
CA ARG A 5 26.37 -31.56 30.51
C ARG A 5 25.54 -30.33 30.11
N ALA A 6 25.98 -29.65 29.07
CA ALA A 6 25.17 -28.63 28.36
C ALA A 6 24.10 -29.38 27.52
N SER A 7 22.84 -29.13 27.81
CA SER A 7 21.70 -29.59 27.02
C SER A 7 21.53 -28.66 25.81
N GLN A 8 21.85 -29.14 24.62
CA GLN A 8 21.51 -28.49 23.36
C GLN A 8 20.02 -28.69 23.08
N LYS A 9 19.24 -27.62 23.25
CA LYS A 9 17.83 -27.55 22.86
C LYS A 9 17.77 -27.40 21.34
N LYS A 10 17.43 -28.46 20.61
CA LYS A 10 17.06 -28.38 19.18
C LYS A 10 15.83 -27.49 19.06
N ARG A 11 15.95 -26.40 18.31
CA ARG A 11 14.80 -25.65 17.80
C ARG A 11 14.24 -26.41 16.62
N ASP A 12 13.08 -27.01 16.79
CA ASP A 12 12.29 -27.53 15.69
C ASP A 12 11.67 -26.35 14.94
N PHE A 13 12.18 -26.05 13.76
CA PHE A 13 11.57 -25.12 12.83
C PHE A 13 10.29 -25.78 12.30
N ALA A 14 9.14 -25.31 12.73
CA ALA A 14 7.87 -25.65 12.09
C ALA A 14 7.84 -24.98 10.69
N PRO A 15 7.53 -25.72 9.61
CA PRO A 15 7.45 -25.13 8.28
C PRO A 15 6.28 -24.14 8.20
N ASN A 16 6.54 -22.98 7.64
CA ASN A 16 5.56 -21.91 7.41
C ASN A 16 4.34 -22.50 6.66
N LYS A 17 3.16 -22.45 7.28
CA LYS A 17 1.91 -23.05 6.78
C LYS A 17 1.50 -22.51 5.40
N ARG A 18 1.93 -21.32 5.03
CA ARG A 18 1.68 -20.68 3.71
C ARG A 18 2.39 -21.44 2.57
N LYS A 19 3.65 -21.83 2.76
CA LYS A 19 4.43 -22.60 1.75
C LYS A 19 3.87 -24.01 1.56
N VAL A 20 3.22 -24.59 2.57
CA VAL A 20 2.59 -25.91 2.48
C VAL A 20 1.28 -25.86 1.69
N LYS A 21 0.47 -24.79 1.80
CA LYS A 21 -0.77 -24.65 0.99
C LYS A 21 -0.46 -24.46 -0.50
N ALA A 22 0.53 -23.66 -0.86
CA ALA A 22 0.96 -23.49 -2.26
C ALA A 22 1.52 -24.79 -2.86
N ALA A 23 2.29 -25.58 -2.08
CA ALA A 23 2.82 -26.86 -2.54
C ALA A 23 1.72 -27.94 -2.70
N LEU A 24 0.65 -27.91 -1.86
CA LEU A 24 -0.49 -28.83 -2.00
C LEU A 24 -1.36 -28.50 -3.22
N LEU A 25 -1.56 -27.23 -3.56
CA LEU A 25 -2.28 -26.80 -4.76
C LEU A 25 -1.55 -27.19 -6.04
N LEU A 26 -0.22 -27.06 -6.09
CA LEU A 26 0.61 -27.51 -7.21
C LEU A 26 0.61 -29.04 -7.40
N LEU A 27 0.52 -29.82 -6.32
CA LEU A 27 0.42 -31.29 -6.40
C LEU A 27 -0.97 -31.73 -6.90
N ALA A 28 -2.06 -31.01 -6.56
CA ALA A 28 -3.40 -31.32 -7.05
C ALA A 28 -3.53 -31.03 -8.56
N ALA A 29 -2.94 -29.95 -9.06
CA ALA A 29 -2.92 -29.63 -10.49
C ALA A 29 -2.09 -30.63 -11.31
N ALA A 30 -0.98 -31.18 -10.76
CA ALA A 30 -0.17 -32.18 -11.43
C ALA A 30 -0.86 -33.55 -11.48
N ALA A 31 -1.74 -33.89 -10.52
CA ALA A 31 -2.48 -35.18 -10.51
C ALA A 31 -3.63 -35.19 -11.55
N MET A 32 -4.20 -34.05 -11.93
CA MET A 32 -5.24 -33.98 -12.96
C MET A 32 -4.70 -34.08 -14.39
N LEU A 33 -3.40 -33.79 -14.63
CA LEU A 33 -2.78 -33.91 -15.96
C LEU A 33 -2.34 -35.35 -16.33
N LEU A 34 -2.39 -36.31 -15.42
CA LEU A 34 -1.98 -37.70 -15.66
C LEU A 34 -3.14 -38.67 -15.88
N ALA A 35 -4.40 -38.24 -15.85
CA ALA A 35 -5.58 -39.08 -16.00
C ALA A 35 -6.22 -39.06 -17.41
N GLY A 36 -5.60 -38.45 -18.41
CA GLY A 36 -6.17 -38.25 -19.74
C GLY A 36 -5.36 -38.80 -20.90
N CYS A 37 -5.01 -40.09 -20.88
CA CYS A 37 -4.55 -40.80 -22.08
C CYS A 37 -4.79 -42.32 -21.92
N SER A 38 -5.88 -42.84 -22.46
CA SER A 38 -5.95 -44.23 -22.94
C SER A 38 -7.17 -44.49 -23.82
N SER A 39 -6.87 -45.07 -24.97
CA SER A 39 -7.68 -45.86 -25.91
C SER A 39 -8.60 -45.11 -26.87
N ALA A 40 -8.36 -45.13 -28.12
CA ALA A 40 -7.97 -46.08 -29.19
C ALA A 40 -9.12 -46.35 -30.17
N ASP A 41 -8.80 -46.10 -31.46
CA ASP A 41 -9.24 -46.77 -32.70
C ASP A 41 -10.72 -47.00 -32.98
N GLU A 42 -11.21 -46.63 -34.14
CA GLU A 42 -11.09 -47.17 -35.49
C GLU A 42 -12.00 -46.46 -36.52
N GLN A 43 -11.42 -46.20 -37.69
CA GLN A 43 -11.93 -46.33 -39.07
C GLN A 43 -13.33 -45.76 -39.45
N ASN A 44 -13.53 -45.00 -40.47
CA ASN A 44 -13.26 -45.20 -41.88
C ASN A 44 -13.99 -44.15 -42.74
N ASP A 45 -13.29 -43.71 -43.77
CA ASP A 45 -13.67 -43.54 -45.18
C ASP A 45 -14.57 -42.38 -45.66
N SER A 46 -13.92 -41.68 -46.53
CA SER A 46 -14.23 -41.34 -47.95
C SER A 46 -15.00 -40.04 -48.28
N SER A 47 -14.33 -39.39 -49.20
CA SER A 47 -14.78 -38.67 -50.42
C SER A 47 -15.11 -37.16 -50.27
N ALA A 48 -14.21 -36.36 -50.72
CA ALA A 48 -13.93 -35.89 -52.11
C ALA A 48 -14.69 -34.66 -52.54
N ASN A 49 -13.88 -33.69 -53.02
CA ASN A 49 -14.15 -32.66 -54.05
C ASN A 49 -15.02 -31.47 -53.66
N THR A 50 -14.70 -30.27 -53.97
CA THR A 50 -14.03 -29.66 -55.15
C THR A 50 -13.71 -28.20 -54.87
N ALA A 51 -12.63 -27.75 -55.42
CA ALA A 51 -12.20 -26.37 -55.55
C ALA A 51 -13.16 -25.51 -56.36
N THR A 52 -13.15 -24.22 -56.10
CA THR A 52 -13.03 -23.24 -57.23
C THR A 52 -12.55 -21.87 -56.70
N GLU A 53 -11.54 -21.40 -57.36
CA GLU A 53 -10.98 -20.05 -57.38
C GLU A 53 -12.00 -19.00 -57.84
N ASN A 54 -11.85 -17.73 -57.44
CA ASN A 54 -11.54 -16.65 -58.37
C ASN A 54 -11.54 -15.27 -57.67
N SER A 55 -10.40 -14.63 -57.64
CA SER A 55 -10.07 -13.43 -58.44
C SER A 55 -10.61 -12.10 -57.92
N ALA A 56 -9.64 -11.27 -57.56
CA ALA A 56 -9.75 -9.82 -57.54
C ALA A 56 -9.91 -9.25 -58.97
N PRO A 57 -10.30 -7.99 -59.15
CA PRO A 57 -9.27 -7.02 -59.51
C PRO A 57 -9.38 -5.64 -58.88
N ALA A 58 -8.25 -4.94 -58.98
CA ALA A 58 -7.98 -3.55 -58.65
C ALA A 58 -8.45 -2.60 -59.80
N ALA A 59 -8.60 -1.32 -59.44
CA ALA A 59 -8.28 -0.11 -60.25
C ALA A 59 -8.65 1.13 -59.45
N ASP A 60 -7.71 1.99 -59.06
CA ASP A 60 -7.12 3.16 -59.73
C ASP A 60 -8.03 4.39 -59.83
N GLY A 61 -7.44 5.55 -59.49
CA GLY A 61 -7.86 6.89 -59.83
C GLY A 61 -7.65 7.87 -58.67
N ASP A 62 -6.56 8.44 -58.46
CA ASP A 62 -5.78 9.54 -59.05
C ASP A 62 -6.37 10.93 -58.80
N SER A 63 -5.49 11.76 -58.27
CA SER A 63 -5.12 13.13 -58.53
C SER A 63 -5.78 14.31 -57.80
N ASN A 64 -4.87 15.09 -57.33
CA ASN A 64 -4.64 16.54 -57.45
C ASN A 64 -4.89 17.41 -56.23
N SER A 65 -3.84 17.83 -55.59
CA SER A 65 -3.01 19.05 -55.69
C SER A 65 -3.76 20.39 -55.54
N ALA A 66 -3.39 21.17 -54.54
CA ALA A 66 -2.94 22.54 -54.73
C ALA A 66 -2.42 23.13 -53.40
N ALA A 67 -1.23 23.67 -53.53
CA ALA A 67 -0.51 24.52 -52.61
C ALA A 67 -1.07 25.95 -52.59
N ASN A 68 -0.82 26.67 -51.52
CA ASN A 68 -0.38 28.10 -51.48
C ASN A 68 -0.11 28.40 -50.01
N ASP A 69 1.07 28.71 -49.60
CA ASP A 69 2.10 29.75 -49.81
C ASP A 69 1.83 31.05 -49.05
N SER A 70 2.93 31.42 -48.34
CA SER A 70 3.37 32.75 -47.89
C SER A 70 2.57 33.43 -46.80
N SER A 71 3.18 33.99 -45.74
CA SER A 71 4.30 34.91 -45.77
C SER A 71 4.86 35.20 -44.39
N SER A 72 6.15 35.34 -44.35
CA SER A 72 7.08 35.96 -43.44
C SER A 72 6.68 37.32 -42.86
N SER A 73 7.07 37.62 -41.59
CA SER A 73 7.63 38.91 -41.25
C SER A 73 8.64 38.81 -40.13
N GLU A 74 9.88 39.07 -40.47
CA GLU A 74 11.00 39.43 -39.61
C GLU A 74 10.78 40.82 -38.97
N SER A 75 11.25 40.98 -37.73
CA SER A 75 11.79 42.27 -37.29
C SER A 75 12.95 42.06 -36.34
N LYS A 76 14.09 42.54 -36.77
CA LYS A 76 15.36 42.73 -36.07
C LYS A 76 15.29 43.98 -35.22
N SER A 77 16.05 44.00 -34.16
CA SER A 77 16.96 45.06 -33.65
C SER A 77 17.11 44.85 -32.12
N ASP A 78 18.18 45.11 -31.42
CA ASP A 78 19.54 45.46 -31.68
C ASP A 78 20.39 45.14 -30.43
N THR A 79 21.64 44.86 -30.66
CA THR A 79 22.75 44.66 -29.75
C THR A 79 22.98 45.79 -28.76
N THR A 80 23.39 45.51 -27.52
CA THR A 80 24.54 46.19 -26.88
C THR A 80 25.36 45.24 -26.01
N ASP A 81 26.58 45.14 -26.42
CA ASP A 81 27.76 44.54 -25.86
C ASP A 81 28.24 45.27 -24.60
N SER A 82 28.64 44.57 -23.55
CA SER A 82 29.59 45.06 -22.55
C SER A 82 30.36 43.91 -21.94
N SER A 83 31.48 43.66 -22.52
CA SER A 83 32.58 42.85 -21.98
C SER A 83 33.15 43.44 -20.73
N HIS A 84 33.24 42.65 -19.62
CA HIS A 84 34.27 42.87 -18.60
C HIS A 84 34.90 41.54 -18.28
N SER A 85 36.19 41.47 -18.68
CA SER A 85 37.16 40.48 -18.32
C SER A 85 37.76 40.81 -16.95
N GLU A 86 37.73 39.89 -16.00
CA GLU A 86 38.61 39.92 -14.83
C GLU A 86 39.48 38.64 -14.80
N GLU A 87 40.79 38.88 -14.68
CA GLU A 87 41.89 37.91 -14.59
C GLU A 87 41.87 37.16 -13.25
N PRO A 88 42.44 35.94 -13.19
CA PRO A 88 42.53 35.15 -11.95
C PRO A 88 43.71 35.62 -11.07
N ALA A 89 43.45 35.75 -9.77
CA ALA A 89 44.44 36.03 -8.72
C ALA A 89 45.29 34.78 -8.39
N PRO A 90 46.58 34.93 -7.99
CA PRO A 90 47.51 33.86 -7.80
C PRO A 90 47.34 33.12 -6.46
N ALA A 91 47.70 31.83 -6.46
CA ALA A 91 47.72 30.96 -5.30
C ALA A 91 48.75 31.39 -4.24
N PRO A 92 48.47 31.26 -2.95
CA PRO A 92 49.47 31.42 -1.89
C PRO A 92 50.27 30.14 -1.63
N ASP A 93 51.54 30.36 -1.35
CA ASP A 93 52.57 29.37 -1.06
C ASP A 93 52.32 28.59 0.24
N LYS A 94 52.86 27.38 0.23
CA LYS A 94 52.99 26.47 1.38
C LYS A 94 53.99 27.01 2.36
N ASP A 95 53.72 26.74 3.62
CA ASP A 95 54.55 26.50 4.79
C ASP A 95 54.10 27.37 5.99
N GLY A 96 53.49 26.70 6.94
CA GLY A 96 53.14 27.27 8.24
C GLY A 96 52.53 26.18 9.12
N ASP A 97 53.42 25.54 9.88
CA ASP A 97 53.09 24.66 11.00
C ASP A 97 52.14 25.39 11.96
N MET A 98 50.88 24.93 12.07
CA MET A 98 49.95 25.39 13.11
C MET A 98 49.61 24.21 14.02
N PRO A 99 49.51 24.43 15.33
CA PRO A 99 49.27 23.35 16.30
C PRO A 99 47.85 22.80 16.12
N ILE A 100 47.75 21.48 16.25
CA ILE A 100 46.48 20.74 16.31
C ILE A 100 45.77 21.20 17.60
N ASP A 101 44.79 22.06 17.45
CA ASP A 101 43.79 22.33 18.47
C ASP A 101 42.89 21.08 18.54
N GLU A 102 42.93 20.39 19.67
CA GLU A 102 41.96 19.34 19.98
C GLU A 102 40.58 20.03 20.11
N GLY A 103 39.88 20.12 18.99
CA GLY A 103 38.52 20.67 18.91
C GLY A 103 37.62 19.94 19.90
N GLU A 104 37.02 20.71 20.78
CA GLU A 104 35.91 20.27 21.60
C GLU A 104 34.88 19.51 20.75
N PRO A 105 34.26 18.43 21.27
CA PRO A 105 33.20 17.73 20.55
C PRO A 105 32.10 18.72 20.22
N ALA A 106 31.63 18.69 18.98
CA ALA A 106 30.52 19.48 18.51
C ALA A 106 29.33 19.36 19.50
N PRO A 107 28.64 20.45 19.81
CA PRO A 107 27.49 20.37 20.71
C PRO A 107 26.50 19.34 20.15
N GLY A 108 26.17 18.36 21.02
CA GLY A 108 25.22 17.30 20.71
C GLY A 108 23.93 17.91 20.16
N SER A 109 23.38 17.27 19.17
CA SER A 109 22.16 17.62 18.47
C SER A 109 21.06 18.08 19.45
N GLN A 110 20.58 19.29 19.27
CA GLN A 110 19.56 19.98 20.04
C GLN A 110 18.12 19.38 19.87
N TYR A 111 18.00 18.10 19.48
CA TYR A 111 16.74 17.46 19.10
C TYR A 111 16.15 16.50 20.13
N ASP A 112 16.62 16.55 21.40
CA ASP A 112 16.11 15.66 22.47
C ASP A 112 14.91 16.24 23.24
N ASP A 113 14.37 17.40 22.84
CA ASP A 113 13.28 18.11 23.49
C ASP A 113 11.93 18.02 22.75
N SER A 114 11.76 17.08 21.79
CA SER A 114 10.46 16.92 21.12
C SER A 114 9.42 16.28 22.08
N GLU A 115 8.29 16.96 22.24
CA GLU A 115 7.15 16.49 23.04
C GLU A 115 6.04 15.93 22.12
N PRO A 116 5.23 14.96 22.59
CA PRO A 116 4.08 14.48 21.83
C PRO A 116 3.05 15.59 21.57
N GLY A 117 2.38 15.51 20.41
CA GLY A 117 1.33 16.45 20.03
C GLY A 117 1.84 17.72 19.38
N GLN A 118 3.04 17.69 18.78
CA GLN A 118 3.59 18.83 18.02
C GLN A 118 3.26 18.74 16.54
N LEU A 119 3.26 17.54 15.94
CA LEU A 119 2.85 17.36 14.55
C LEU A 119 1.33 17.47 14.41
N THR A 120 0.90 18.06 13.31
CA THR A 120 -0.51 18.16 12.93
C THR A 120 -0.81 17.40 11.66
N ALA A 121 -1.99 16.81 11.58
CA ALA A 121 -2.40 15.97 10.49
C ALA A 121 -3.89 16.12 10.17
N GLY A 122 -4.25 15.72 8.95
CA GLY A 122 -5.60 15.53 8.50
C GLY A 122 -5.87 14.07 8.13
N GLU A 123 -7.14 13.73 8.03
CA GLU A 123 -7.61 12.43 7.59
C GLU A 123 -8.58 12.58 6.42
N TRP A 124 -8.47 11.65 5.46
CA TRP A 124 -9.45 11.49 4.40
C TRP A 124 -9.76 10.03 4.14
N ASN A 125 -11.06 9.70 4.05
CA ASN A 125 -11.50 8.34 3.77
C ASN A 125 -12.31 8.30 2.48
N ASP A 126 -11.71 7.78 1.41
CA ASP A 126 -12.34 7.68 0.09
C ASP A 126 -13.49 6.68 0.04
N LEU A 127 -13.53 5.67 0.93
CA LEU A 127 -14.65 4.75 1.03
C LEU A 127 -15.90 5.44 1.57
N LEU A 128 -15.75 6.39 2.50
CA LEU A 128 -16.84 7.22 3.01
C LEU A 128 -17.21 8.32 2.00
N SER A 129 -16.23 8.84 1.26
CA SER A 129 -16.36 9.89 0.24
C SER A 129 -16.35 9.31 -1.18
N TRP A 130 -16.98 8.14 -1.38
CA TRP A 130 -16.89 7.38 -2.63
C TRP A 130 -17.33 8.14 -3.89
N LYS A 131 -18.29 9.05 -3.77
CA LYS A 131 -18.78 9.85 -4.90
C LYS A 131 -17.71 10.85 -5.37
N GLU A 132 -17.04 11.46 -4.44
CA GLU A 132 -15.93 12.40 -4.66
C GLU A 132 -14.75 11.66 -5.28
N TRP A 133 -14.42 10.48 -4.76
CA TRP A 133 -13.40 9.59 -5.30
C TRP A 133 -13.69 9.21 -6.76
N VAL A 134 -14.88 8.71 -7.06
CA VAL A 134 -15.28 8.38 -8.44
C VAL A 134 -15.27 9.60 -9.35
N LYS A 135 -15.60 10.79 -8.85
CA LYS A 135 -15.52 12.04 -9.62
C LYS A 135 -14.07 12.37 -9.97
N LEU A 136 -13.13 12.27 -9.03
CA LEU A 136 -11.69 12.42 -9.27
C LEU A 136 -11.21 11.42 -10.32
N LEU A 137 -11.52 10.14 -10.16
CA LEU A 137 -11.13 9.08 -11.07
C LEU A 137 -11.66 9.24 -12.51
N ASN A 138 -12.77 9.95 -12.69
CA ASN A 138 -13.35 10.24 -14.01
C ASN A 138 -12.81 11.52 -14.65
N GLY A 139 -12.08 12.35 -13.91
CA GLY A 139 -11.36 13.51 -14.44
C GLY A 139 -10.15 13.10 -15.28
N GLY A 140 -9.63 14.01 -16.10
CA GLY A 140 -8.44 13.74 -16.92
C GLY A 140 -7.23 13.34 -16.07
N GLU A 141 -6.94 14.11 -15.04
CA GLU A 141 -5.88 13.84 -14.07
C GLU A 141 -6.06 12.47 -13.40
N GLY A 142 -7.27 12.13 -12.92
CA GLY A 142 -7.54 10.84 -12.32
C GLY A 142 -7.40 9.66 -13.30
N GLN A 143 -7.61 9.86 -14.60
CA GLN A 143 -7.34 8.84 -15.63
C GLN A 143 -5.85 8.65 -15.85
N ASP A 144 -5.08 9.74 -15.85
CA ASP A 144 -3.62 9.69 -15.96
C ASP A 144 -3.00 8.98 -14.74
N LEU A 145 -3.47 9.25 -13.52
CA LEU A 145 -3.04 8.59 -12.27
C LEU A 145 -3.37 7.08 -12.28
N GLN A 146 -4.58 6.69 -12.73
CA GLN A 146 -4.94 5.28 -12.90
C GLN A 146 -4.01 4.58 -13.89
N SER A 147 -3.72 5.22 -15.01
CA SER A 147 -2.83 4.66 -16.03
C SER A 147 -1.39 4.58 -15.56
N TYR A 148 -0.92 5.60 -14.83
CA TYR A 148 0.42 5.65 -14.27
C TYR A 148 0.68 4.47 -13.32
N TRP A 149 -0.22 4.22 -12.38
CA TRP A 149 -0.09 3.12 -11.42
C TRP A 149 -0.68 1.80 -11.91
N SER A 150 -1.36 1.76 -13.05
CA SER A 150 -2.14 0.61 -13.55
C SER A 150 -3.16 0.12 -12.52
N ILE A 151 -3.96 1.05 -11.96
CA ILE A 151 -4.92 0.81 -10.88
C ILE A 151 -6.26 1.42 -11.22
N PHE A 152 -7.33 0.60 -11.27
CA PHE A 152 -8.65 0.97 -11.79
C PHE A 152 -9.78 0.65 -10.78
N PRO A 153 -9.94 1.42 -9.69
CA PRO A 153 -10.77 1.05 -8.53
C PRO A 153 -12.28 1.27 -8.70
N LYS A 154 -12.76 1.66 -9.89
CA LYS A 154 -14.19 2.02 -10.11
C LYS A 154 -15.16 0.84 -9.95
N ASN A 155 -14.71 -0.38 -10.22
CA ASN A 155 -15.54 -1.58 -10.18
C ASN A 155 -15.56 -2.17 -8.76
N ARG A 156 -16.08 -1.40 -7.81
CA ARG A 156 -16.20 -1.77 -6.40
C ARG A 156 -17.57 -2.37 -6.10
N LEU A 157 -17.57 -3.45 -5.33
CA LEU A 157 -18.71 -3.98 -4.61
C LEU A 157 -18.52 -3.69 -3.11
N GLU A 158 -19.44 -2.94 -2.53
CA GLU A 158 -19.54 -2.81 -1.08
C GLU A 158 -20.37 -3.98 -0.53
N VAL A 159 -19.89 -4.64 0.52
CA VAL A 159 -20.53 -5.75 1.22
C VAL A 159 -20.75 -5.35 2.67
N GLU A 160 -21.94 -5.61 3.20
CA GLU A 160 -22.32 -5.39 4.60
C GLU A 160 -22.80 -6.72 5.17
N VAL A 161 -22.10 -7.26 6.17
CA VAL A 161 -22.38 -8.57 6.77
C VAL A 161 -22.88 -8.38 8.20
N THR A 162 -24.08 -8.92 8.46
CA THR A 162 -24.67 -8.95 9.80
C THR A 162 -25.00 -10.38 10.21
N GLY A 163 -25.04 -10.66 11.52
CA GLY A 163 -25.47 -11.94 12.08
C GLY A 163 -26.26 -11.71 13.35
N GLY A 164 -27.47 -12.22 13.45
CA GLY A 164 -28.36 -11.95 14.58
C GLY A 164 -28.63 -10.46 14.83
N GLY A 165 -28.52 -9.61 13.78
CA GLY A 165 -28.73 -8.17 13.85
C GLY A 165 -27.51 -7.36 14.32
N LYS A 166 -26.32 -8.00 14.48
CA LYS A 166 -25.05 -7.34 14.81
C LYS A 166 -24.08 -7.40 13.62
N PRO A 167 -23.15 -6.46 13.48
CA PRO A 167 -22.07 -6.57 12.52
C PRO A 167 -21.28 -7.87 12.69
N VAL A 168 -20.79 -8.44 11.60
CA VAL A 168 -19.88 -9.60 11.62
C VAL A 168 -18.51 -9.12 11.15
N SER A 169 -17.59 -9.02 12.08
CA SER A 169 -16.18 -8.65 11.79
C SER A 169 -15.37 -9.87 11.34
N ASP A 170 -14.28 -9.62 10.61
CA ASP A 170 -13.33 -10.62 10.09
C ASP A 170 -13.97 -11.74 9.24
N ALA A 171 -15.17 -11.49 8.66
CA ALA A 171 -15.77 -12.40 7.70
C ALA A 171 -15.01 -12.31 6.37
N GLU A 172 -14.72 -13.47 5.78
CA GLU A 172 -14.11 -13.58 4.45
C GLU A 172 -15.14 -13.23 3.38
N VAL A 173 -14.77 -12.35 2.46
CA VAL A 173 -15.56 -11.97 1.29
C VAL A 173 -14.75 -12.29 0.05
N SER A 174 -15.17 -13.29 -0.73
CA SER A 174 -14.51 -13.68 -1.98
C SER A 174 -15.40 -13.30 -3.16
N LEU A 175 -14.81 -12.62 -4.13
CA LEU A 175 -15.39 -12.36 -5.43
C LEU A 175 -14.91 -13.41 -6.42
N VAL A 176 -15.80 -14.10 -7.13
CA VAL A 176 -15.44 -15.15 -8.07
C VAL A 176 -16.02 -14.89 -9.45
N ASP A 177 -15.27 -15.22 -10.49
CA ASP A 177 -15.72 -15.12 -11.89
C ASP A 177 -16.58 -16.32 -12.32
N ASP A 178 -17.01 -16.34 -13.59
CA ASP A 178 -17.84 -17.40 -14.16
C ASP A 178 -17.14 -18.77 -14.23
N ASP A 179 -15.81 -18.79 -14.22
CA ASP A 179 -15.01 -20.00 -14.17
C ASP A 179 -14.78 -20.51 -12.73
N GLY A 180 -15.30 -19.77 -11.73
CA GLY A 180 -15.13 -20.05 -10.31
C GLY A 180 -13.75 -19.70 -9.76
N GLN A 181 -12.98 -18.87 -10.49
CA GLN A 181 -11.70 -18.36 -10.02
C GLN A 181 -11.95 -17.17 -9.09
N THR A 182 -11.25 -17.13 -7.96
CA THR A 182 -11.26 -15.96 -7.08
C THR A 182 -10.53 -14.81 -7.75
N VAL A 183 -11.21 -13.68 -7.91
CA VAL A 183 -10.66 -12.45 -8.51
C VAL A 183 -10.36 -11.37 -7.47
N TRP A 184 -10.92 -11.48 -6.26
CA TRP A 184 -10.64 -10.62 -5.12
C TRP A 184 -11.04 -11.29 -3.82
N GLU A 185 -10.27 -11.03 -2.77
CA GLU A 185 -10.63 -11.40 -1.39
C GLU A 185 -10.46 -10.21 -0.46
N ALA A 186 -11.33 -10.10 0.53
CA ALA A 186 -11.28 -9.10 1.58
C ALA A 186 -11.88 -9.65 2.87
N ARG A 187 -11.67 -8.93 3.99
CA ARG A 187 -12.32 -9.23 5.26
C ARG A 187 -13.11 -8.04 5.77
N THR A 188 -14.23 -8.32 6.42
CA THR A 188 -15.06 -7.27 7.01
C THR A 188 -14.35 -6.60 8.20
N ASP A 189 -14.63 -5.32 8.39
CA ASP A 189 -14.23 -4.53 9.55
C ASP A 189 -15.17 -4.75 10.75
N MET A 190 -14.98 -3.98 11.83
CA MET A 190 -15.82 -4.05 13.03
C MET A 190 -17.27 -3.66 12.79
N ASP A 191 -17.56 -2.90 11.73
CA ASP A 191 -18.90 -2.56 11.27
C ASP A 191 -19.53 -3.64 10.36
N GLY A 192 -18.81 -4.73 10.10
CA GLY A 192 -19.23 -5.77 9.17
C GLY A 192 -19.12 -5.38 7.70
N LYS A 193 -18.34 -4.36 7.35
CA LYS A 193 -18.18 -3.84 5.99
C LYS A 193 -16.90 -4.32 5.33
N ALA A 194 -16.98 -4.62 4.04
CA ALA A 194 -15.82 -4.90 3.18
C ALA A 194 -16.04 -4.33 1.78
N SER A 195 -14.95 -4.10 1.08
CA SER A 195 -14.94 -3.72 -0.34
C SER A 195 -14.27 -4.82 -1.17
N ALA A 196 -14.92 -5.24 -2.26
CA ALA A 196 -14.35 -6.16 -3.23
C ALA A 196 -14.27 -5.48 -4.60
N TYR A 197 -13.23 -5.77 -5.35
CA TYR A 197 -12.94 -5.10 -6.61
C TYR A 197 -12.85 -6.10 -7.77
N ALA A 198 -13.48 -5.76 -8.89
CA ALA A 198 -13.40 -6.52 -10.12
C ALA A 198 -12.46 -5.82 -11.10
N GLY A 199 -11.37 -6.50 -11.50
CA GLY A 199 -10.42 -5.96 -12.46
C GLY A 199 -9.66 -4.73 -11.99
N LEU A 200 -9.27 -4.72 -10.71
CA LEU A 200 -8.58 -3.59 -10.08
C LEU A 200 -7.27 -3.23 -10.78
N PHE A 201 -6.54 -4.23 -11.26
CA PHE A 201 -5.25 -4.11 -11.96
C PHE A 201 -5.37 -4.44 -13.45
N ASP A 202 -6.58 -4.41 -14.00
CA ASP A 202 -6.89 -4.77 -15.38
C ASP A 202 -7.78 -3.72 -16.04
N ASP A 203 -7.20 -2.88 -16.91
CA ASP A 203 -7.90 -1.81 -17.63
C ASP A 203 -8.97 -2.36 -18.60
N GLU A 204 -8.81 -3.59 -19.08
CA GLU A 204 -9.74 -4.21 -20.02
C GLU A 204 -11.06 -4.63 -19.33
N ARG A 205 -11.05 -4.86 -18.02
CA ARG A 205 -12.24 -5.22 -17.23
C ARG A 205 -13.01 -3.99 -16.75
N GLN A 206 -13.73 -3.36 -17.66
CA GLN A 206 -14.40 -2.07 -17.44
C GLN A 206 -15.85 -2.16 -16.93
N GLY A 207 -16.16 -3.08 -16.04
CA GLY A 207 -17.45 -3.10 -15.35
C GLY A 207 -18.63 -3.64 -16.16
N GLY A 208 -19.76 -3.82 -15.50
CA GLY A 208 -20.98 -4.40 -16.09
C GLY A 208 -20.98 -5.93 -16.10
N GLU A 209 -19.92 -6.56 -15.68
CA GLU A 209 -19.82 -8.00 -15.52
C GLU A 209 -20.54 -8.47 -14.25
N ARG A 210 -20.85 -9.73 -14.21
CA ARG A 210 -21.54 -10.37 -13.08
C ARG A 210 -20.63 -11.39 -12.45
N TYR A 211 -20.60 -11.40 -11.14
CA TYR A 211 -19.71 -12.23 -10.36
C TYR A 211 -20.49 -13.06 -9.33
N GLY A 212 -19.90 -14.15 -8.90
CA GLY A 212 -20.27 -14.82 -7.68
C GLY A 212 -19.66 -14.11 -6.47
N VAL A 213 -20.38 -14.08 -5.35
CA VAL A 213 -19.87 -13.54 -4.08
C VAL A 213 -20.04 -14.61 -3.01
N ILE A 214 -18.95 -14.97 -2.35
CA ILE A 214 -18.95 -15.98 -1.28
C ILE A 214 -18.54 -15.30 0.01
N ILE A 215 -19.36 -15.44 1.05
CA ILE A 215 -19.07 -14.89 2.37
C ILE A 215 -18.93 -16.05 3.35
N ARG A 216 -17.84 -16.07 4.13
CA ARG A 216 -17.60 -17.06 5.17
C ARG A 216 -17.35 -16.41 6.52
N SER A 217 -17.93 -16.96 7.58
CA SER A 217 -17.65 -16.55 8.96
C SER A 217 -17.83 -17.76 9.87
N GLY A 218 -16.75 -18.22 10.48
CA GLY A 218 -16.70 -19.48 11.20
C GLY A 218 -17.11 -20.66 10.28
N GLU A 219 -18.11 -21.43 10.69
CA GLU A 219 -18.63 -22.56 9.89
C GLU A 219 -19.75 -22.14 8.90
N GLN A 220 -20.15 -20.88 8.90
CA GLN A 220 -21.23 -20.39 8.06
C GLN A 220 -20.73 -19.91 6.70
N GLU A 221 -21.45 -20.25 5.63
CA GLU A 221 -21.18 -19.76 4.27
C GLU A 221 -22.47 -19.27 3.61
N LYS A 222 -22.40 -18.14 2.91
CA LYS A 222 -23.45 -17.63 2.02
C LYS A 222 -22.87 -17.41 0.63
N ARG A 223 -23.66 -17.74 -0.40
CA ARG A 223 -23.30 -17.57 -1.80
C ARG A 223 -24.36 -16.75 -2.52
N TYR A 224 -23.89 -15.83 -3.34
CA TYR A 224 -24.72 -15.00 -4.23
C TYR A 224 -24.17 -15.12 -5.63
N GLU A 225 -25.02 -15.44 -6.58
CA GLU A 225 -24.66 -15.58 -7.98
C GLU A 225 -25.16 -14.36 -8.78
N ASN A 226 -24.49 -14.07 -9.89
CA ASN A 226 -24.91 -13.02 -10.81
C ASN A 226 -25.00 -11.62 -10.17
N VAL A 227 -24.09 -11.26 -9.25
CA VAL A 227 -24.01 -9.94 -8.63
C VAL A 227 -23.37 -8.95 -9.61
N PRO A 228 -24.05 -7.88 -10.02
CA PRO A 228 -23.48 -6.89 -10.94
C PRO A 228 -22.46 -6.01 -10.22
N ILE A 229 -21.34 -5.68 -10.88
CA ILE A 229 -20.32 -4.79 -10.38
C ILE A 229 -19.98 -3.74 -11.47
N PRO A 230 -19.92 -2.44 -11.15
CA PRO A 230 -20.26 -1.84 -9.85
C PRO A 230 -21.76 -1.93 -9.53
N ARG A 231 -22.07 -1.84 -8.24
CA ARG A 231 -23.43 -1.87 -7.74
C ARG A 231 -23.79 -0.55 -7.04
N GLY A 232 -25.00 -0.05 -7.26
CA GLY A 232 -25.44 1.23 -6.70
C GLY A 232 -25.74 1.23 -5.20
N SER A 233 -25.65 0.07 -4.53
CA SER A 233 -25.85 -0.08 -3.08
C SER A 233 -25.11 -1.31 -2.57
N ALA A 234 -24.75 -1.33 -1.28
CA ALA A 234 -24.10 -2.45 -0.63
C ALA A 234 -24.87 -3.78 -0.82
N LEU A 235 -24.12 -4.87 -0.98
CA LEU A 235 -24.67 -6.22 -0.88
C LEU A 235 -24.83 -6.54 0.61
N LYS A 236 -26.09 -6.56 1.07
CA LYS A 236 -26.41 -6.89 2.46
C LYS A 236 -26.53 -8.40 2.63
N VAL A 237 -25.73 -8.93 3.54
CA VAL A 237 -25.64 -10.36 3.85
C VAL A 237 -26.02 -10.57 5.31
N ASN A 238 -26.96 -11.47 5.55
CA ASN A 238 -27.35 -11.83 6.92
C ASN A 238 -26.93 -13.27 7.21
N MET A 239 -25.96 -13.43 8.08
CA MET A 239 -25.54 -14.71 8.66
C MET A 239 -26.50 -15.10 9.79
N GLU A 240 -26.51 -16.36 10.21
CA GLU A 240 -27.40 -16.81 11.30
C GLU A 240 -27.01 -16.16 12.62
N GLU A 241 -25.69 -16.16 12.92
CA GLU A 241 -25.13 -15.58 14.12
C GLU A 241 -23.86 -14.76 13.79
N ALA A 242 -23.59 -13.73 14.57
CA ALA A 242 -22.30 -13.04 14.54
C ALA A 242 -21.29 -13.81 15.41
N VAL A 243 -20.12 -14.08 14.86
CA VAL A 243 -18.96 -14.58 15.61
C VAL A 243 -18.47 -13.42 16.49
N LYS A 244 -18.26 -13.68 17.78
CA LYS A 244 -17.74 -12.65 18.68
C LYS A 244 -16.31 -12.29 18.27
N PRO A 245 -15.99 -10.99 18.08
CA PRO A 245 -14.64 -10.56 17.81
C PRO A 245 -13.67 -11.00 18.90
N THR A 246 -12.46 -11.37 18.51
CA THR A 246 -11.37 -11.65 19.47
C THR A 246 -10.93 -10.36 20.16
N ILE A 247 -10.06 -10.48 21.16
CA ILE A 247 -9.42 -9.32 21.79
C ILE A 247 -8.08 -8.94 21.15
N ASN A 248 -7.60 -9.73 20.19
CA ASN A 248 -6.29 -9.58 19.59
C ASN A 248 -6.28 -8.43 18.56
N VAL A 249 -5.30 -7.55 18.69
CA VAL A 249 -5.05 -6.45 17.75
C VAL A 249 -3.58 -6.48 17.36
N ASP A 250 -3.31 -6.47 16.07
CA ASP A 250 -1.95 -6.32 15.57
C ASP A 250 -1.78 -4.91 14.98
N LEU A 251 -0.81 -4.19 15.52
CA LEU A 251 -0.43 -2.84 15.10
C LEU A 251 0.97 -2.87 14.54
N MET A 252 1.15 -2.52 13.28
CA MET A 252 2.47 -2.41 12.65
C MET A 252 2.74 -0.99 12.21
N LEU A 253 3.92 -0.48 12.55
CA LEU A 253 4.47 0.77 12.06
C LEU A 253 5.54 0.45 11.02
N VAL A 254 5.39 0.96 9.80
CA VAL A 254 6.38 0.88 8.73
C VAL A 254 6.79 2.30 8.40
N VAL A 255 8.02 2.67 8.75
CA VAL A 255 8.46 4.08 8.75
C VAL A 255 9.65 4.24 7.82
N ASP A 256 9.54 5.18 6.91
CA ASP A 256 10.65 5.67 6.12
C ASP A 256 11.68 6.36 7.02
N THR A 257 12.94 6.02 6.82
CA THR A 257 14.07 6.60 7.55
C THR A 257 15.18 7.04 6.61
N THR A 258 14.82 7.40 5.37
CA THR A 258 15.72 8.06 4.42
C THR A 258 16.08 9.48 4.85
N GLY A 259 17.07 10.07 4.20
CA GLY A 259 17.59 11.39 4.58
C GLY A 259 16.57 12.51 4.49
N SER A 260 15.61 12.41 3.55
CA SER A 260 14.50 13.38 3.37
C SER A 260 13.57 13.48 4.57
N MET A 261 13.47 12.41 5.37
CA MET A 261 12.66 12.38 6.61
C MET A 261 13.34 13.07 7.81
N GLU A 262 14.54 13.66 7.68
CA GLU A 262 15.34 14.17 8.81
C GLU A 262 14.57 15.20 9.64
N ASP A 263 13.87 16.11 8.98
CA ASP A 263 13.15 17.22 9.63
C ASP A 263 11.98 16.75 10.48
N GLU A 264 11.32 15.67 10.10
CA GLU A 264 10.10 15.17 10.75
C GLU A 264 10.34 13.95 11.64
N LEU A 265 11.35 13.13 11.32
CA LEU A 265 11.51 11.80 11.94
C LEU A 265 11.63 11.84 13.47
N ASN A 266 12.30 12.87 14.03
CA ASN A 266 12.42 12.97 15.49
C ASN A 266 11.08 13.25 16.17
N PHE A 267 10.24 14.09 15.55
CA PHE A 267 8.88 14.33 16.03
C PHE A 267 8.01 13.09 15.83
N LEU A 268 8.05 12.47 14.63
CA LEU A 268 7.34 11.22 14.34
C LEU A 268 7.66 10.13 15.36
N LYS A 269 8.93 9.92 15.71
CA LYS A 269 9.31 8.94 16.75
C LYS A 269 8.62 9.23 18.08
N THR A 270 8.53 10.49 18.47
CA THR A 270 7.91 10.90 19.72
C THR A 270 6.39 10.72 19.68
N GLU A 271 5.74 11.09 18.58
CA GLU A 271 4.30 10.86 18.37
C GLU A 271 3.98 9.36 18.37
N LEU A 272 4.73 8.55 17.62
CA LEU A 272 4.49 7.11 17.54
C LEU A 272 4.73 6.38 18.88
N LYS A 273 5.70 6.84 19.70
CA LYS A 273 5.87 6.34 21.07
C LYS A 273 4.65 6.62 21.95
N ASP A 274 4.11 7.84 21.88
CA ASP A 274 2.90 8.21 22.60
C ASP A 274 1.72 7.35 22.16
N VAL A 275 1.54 7.18 20.84
CA VAL A 275 0.45 6.39 20.25
C VAL A 275 0.49 4.93 20.72
N VAL A 276 1.64 4.23 20.61
CA VAL A 276 1.71 2.83 21.03
C VAL A 276 1.52 2.67 22.54
N THR A 277 1.95 3.65 23.33
CA THR A 277 1.77 3.66 24.77
C THR A 277 0.29 3.84 25.13
N ARG A 278 -0.37 4.83 24.54
CA ARG A 278 -1.80 5.12 24.76
C ARG A 278 -2.68 3.98 24.27
N ALA A 279 -2.48 3.49 23.05
CA ALA A 279 -3.25 2.38 22.48
C ALA A 279 -3.17 1.12 23.36
N SER A 280 -2.04 0.89 24.05
CA SER A 280 -1.86 -0.26 24.94
C SER A 280 -2.48 -0.07 26.32
N GLN A 281 -2.58 1.17 26.81
CA GLN A 281 -3.03 1.49 28.18
C GLN A 281 -4.51 1.89 28.26
N ASP A 282 -5.01 2.66 27.28
CA ASP A 282 -6.33 3.28 27.30
C ASP A 282 -7.44 2.43 26.69
N ASN A 283 -7.16 1.16 26.40
CA ASN A 283 -8.21 0.32 25.85
C ASN A 283 -9.20 -0.14 26.93
N GLY A 284 -10.25 0.61 27.14
CA GLY A 284 -11.34 0.26 28.09
C GLY A 284 -11.99 -1.13 27.84
N GLN A 285 -11.54 -1.84 26.79
CA GLN A 285 -12.03 -3.16 26.38
C GLN A 285 -11.05 -4.31 26.71
N GLN A 286 -9.90 -4.06 27.31
CA GLN A 286 -8.86 -5.07 27.57
C GLN A 286 -8.41 -5.81 26.30
N LEU A 287 -8.03 -5.08 25.28
CA LEU A 287 -7.48 -5.64 24.05
C LEU A 287 -6.08 -6.19 24.30
N ASP A 288 -5.73 -7.28 23.62
CA ASP A 288 -4.37 -7.82 23.57
C ASP A 288 -3.68 -7.25 22.32
N ILE A 289 -2.93 -6.16 22.51
CA ILE A 289 -2.29 -5.42 21.42
C ILE A 289 -0.84 -5.87 21.28
N ARG A 290 -0.49 -6.36 20.09
CA ARG A 290 0.89 -6.63 19.70
C ARG A 290 1.33 -5.54 18.74
N VAL A 291 2.55 -5.05 18.90
CA VAL A 291 3.13 -3.99 18.06
C VAL A 291 4.40 -4.49 17.38
N SER A 292 4.58 -4.12 16.12
CA SER A 292 5.83 -4.22 15.37
C SER A 292 6.18 -2.85 14.82
N ALA A 293 7.47 -2.47 14.84
CA ALA A 293 7.94 -1.22 14.27
C ALA A 293 9.10 -1.52 13.30
N ASN A 294 8.85 -1.40 12.02
CA ASN A 294 9.79 -1.69 10.95
C ASN A 294 10.23 -0.38 10.29
N PHE A 295 11.47 -0.33 9.86
CA PHE A 295 12.08 0.86 9.28
C PHE A 295 12.71 0.50 7.95
N TYR A 296 12.56 1.35 6.95
CA TYR A 296 13.15 1.10 5.64
C TYR A 296 13.89 2.32 5.08
N ARG A 297 14.71 2.06 4.10
CA ARG A 297 15.44 3.04 3.29
C ARG A 297 15.43 2.59 1.83
N ASP A 298 16.30 3.18 1.01
CA ASP A 298 16.41 2.75 -0.37
C ASP A 298 17.39 1.58 -0.57
N ARG A 299 17.39 1.04 -1.79
CA ARG A 299 18.09 -0.18 -2.22
C ARG A 299 19.62 -0.12 -2.08
N SER A 300 20.20 1.10 -2.10
CA SER A 300 21.66 1.32 -2.03
C SER A 300 22.16 1.67 -0.63
N ASP A 301 21.26 1.76 0.34
CA ASP A 301 21.58 2.22 1.69
C ASP A 301 22.18 1.15 2.60
N GLU A 302 22.56 1.54 3.82
CA GLU A 302 23.14 0.67 4.85
C GLU A 302 22.26 -0.55 5.12
N TYR A 303 20.93 -0.39 5.05
CA TYR A 303 19.94 -1.46 5.14
C TYR A 303 18.74 -1.13 4.24
N LEU A 304 18.10 -2.16 3.73
CA LEU A 304 16.87 -2.05 2.97
C LEU A 304 15.65 -1.98 3.91
N VAL A 305 15.53 -2.98 4.79
CA VAL A 305 14.50 -3.05 5.84
C VAL A 305 15.15 -3.50 7.14
N LYS A 306 14.81 -2.83 8.22
CA LYS A 306 15.16 -3.21 9.60
C LYS A 306 13.87 -3.60 10.29
N ASP A 307 13.61 -4.90 10.35
CA ASP A 307 12.37 -5.48 10.84
C ASP A 307 12.46 -5.97 12.29
N TYR A 308 11.33 -5.94 12.97
CA TYR A 308 11.19 -6.43 14.32
C TYR A 308 9.88 -7.25 14.44
N PRO A 309 9.89 -8.40 15.13
CA PRO A 309 8.69 -9.21 15.28
C PRO A 309 7.63 -8.50 16.13
N PHE A 310 6.37 -8.87 15.96
CA PHE A 310 5.30 -8.44 16.83
C PHE A 310 5.57 -8.78 18.30
N THR A 311 5.35 -7.84 19.19
CA THR A 311 5.55 -8.00 20.64
C THR A 311 4.50 -7.23 21.44
N ASN A 312 4.15 -7.72 22.64
CA ASN A 312 3.36 -6.98 23.64
C ASN A 312 4.25 -6.13 24.57
N ASP A 313 5.58 -6.23 24.43
CA ASP A 313 6.53 -5.44 25.21
C ASP A 313 6.71 -4.05 24.55
N ILE A 314 5.89 -3.11 25.00
CA ILE A 314 5.88 -1.73 24.49
C ILE A 314 7.18 -0.99 24.76
N ASP A 315 7.85 -1.25 25.88
CA ASP A 315 9.15 -0.63 26.18
C ASP A 315 10.21 -1.03 25.15
N THR A 316 10.15 -2.27 24.67
CA THR A 316 11.01 -2.73 23.56
C THR A 316 10.69 -1.97 22.26
N VAL A 317 9.42 -1.78 21.91
CA VAL A 317 9.03 -1.01 20.70
C VAL A 317 9.46 0.44 20.80
N VAL A 318 9.21 1.09 21.94
CA VAL A 318 9.64 2.47 22.21
C VAL A 318 11.16 2.63 22.06
N LYS A 319 11.92 1.64 22.55
CA LYS A 319 13.39 1.63 22.37
C LYS A 319 13.78 1.48 20.91
N GLN A 320 13.13 0.60 20.14
CA GLN A 320 13.37 0.41 18.72
C GLN A 320 13.13 1.72 17.94
N LEU A 321 12.00 2.40 18.20
CA LEU A 321 11.69 3.71 17.62
C LEU A 321 12.77 4.77 17.96
N SER A 322 13.20 4.81 19.23
CA SER A 322 14.19 5.80 19.70
C SER A 322 15.56 5.68 19.01
N GLN A 323 15.91 4.49 18.55
CA GLN A 323 17.21 4.20 17.96
C GLN A 323 17.31 4.54 16.47
N GLN A 324 16.23 5.03 15.87
CA GLN A 324 16.25 5.36 14.44
C GLN A 324 16.77 6.78 14.19
N SER A 325 17.43 6.94 13.06
CA SER A 325 17.90 8.23 12.55
C SER A 325 17.69 8.26 11.04
N ALA A 326 17.37 9.43 10.52
CA ALA A 326 17.29 9.63 9.08
C ALA A 326 18.70 9.57 8.47
N ALA A 327 18.88 8.80 7.41
CA ALA A 327 20.10 8.77 6.62
C ALA A 327 19.88 7.96 5.33
N GLY A 328 20.73 8.12 4.34
CA GLY A 328 20.60 7.42 3.06
C GLY A 328 19.62 8.13 2.13
N GLY A 329 18.95 7.35 1.25
CA GLY A 329 18.27 7.89 0.10
C GLY A 329 19.28 8.28 -0.99
N GLY A 330 18.92 9.11 -1.94
CA GLY A 330 19.85 9.58 -2.98
C GLY A 330 19.11 9.99 -4.24
N ASP A 331 18.02 9.34 -4.51
CA ASP A 331 17.01 9.69 -5.51
C ASP A 331 15.63 9.73 -4.85
N TYR A 332 14.64 10.29 -5.53
CA TYR A 332 13.33 10.53 -4.95
C TYR A 332 12.54 9.24 -4.65
N PRO A 333 12.55 8.20 -5.52
CA PRO A 333 11.86 6.95 -5.20
C PRO A 333 12.61 6.12 -4.16
N GLU A 334 11.86 5.49 -3.24
CA GLU A 334 12.38 4.70 -2.15
C GLU A 334 11.88 3.23 -2.20
N ALA A 335 12.42 2.34 -1.37
CA ALA A 335 12.11 0.92 -1.43
C ALA A 335 10.81 0.53 -0.73
N VAL A 336 9.71 1.22 -1.03
CA VAL A 336 8.37 0.97 -0.45
C VAL A 336 7.86 -0.44 -0.76
N ASP A 337 8.17 -0.98 -1.95
CA ASP A 337 7.83 -2.36 -2.33
C ASP A 337 8.48 -3.39 -1.41
N ALA A 338 9.74 -3.19 -1.05
CA ALA A 338 10.45 -4.07 -0.13
C ALA A 338 9.95 -3.93 1.32
N ALA A 339 9.62 -2.71 1.75
CA ALA A 339 9.05 -2.45 3.07
C ALA A 339 7.68 -3.15 3.22
N LEU A 340 6.81 -3.03 2.23
CA LEU A 340 5.51 -3.73 2.21
C LEU A 340 5.66 -5.24 2.11
N GLU A 341 6.61 -5.75 1.32
CA GLU A 341 6.88 -7.20 1.23
C GLU A 341 7.27 -7.78 2.59
N ASN A 342 8.20 -7.13 3.27
CA ASN A 342 8.59 -7.51 4.62
C ASN A 342 7.40 -7.44 5.58
N ALA A 343 6.65 -6.33 5.59
CA ALA A 343 5.55 -6.11 6.51
C ALA A 343 4.39 -7.11 6.34
N ILE A 344 4.05 -7.47 5.11
CA ILE A 344 2.86 -8.29 4.81
C ILE A 344 3.22 -9.78 4.73
N ASP A 345 4.31 -10.15 4.01
CA ASP A 345 4.63 -11.55 3.75
C ASP A 345 5.56 -12.19 4.76
N ASP A 346 6.47 -11.42 5.38
CA ASP A 346 7.50 -11.97 6.27
C ASP A 346 7.12 -11.92 7.75
N HIS A 347 6.02 -11.21 8.12
CA HIS A 347 5.54 -11.13 9.48
C HIS A 347 4.39 -12.11 9.76
N GLU A 348 4.34 -12.59 11.02
CA GLU A 348 3.27 -13.47 11.48
C GLU A 348 2.11 -12.64 12.08
N TRP A 349 1.20 -12.18 11.23
CA TRP A 349 -0.05 -11.57 11.65
C TRP A 349 -0.96 -12.59 12.32
N SER A 350 -1.77 -12.14 13.30
CA SER A 350 -2.74 -13.00 13.96
C SER A 350 -3.77 -13.54 12.97
N GLY A 351 -3.94 -14.85 12.91
CA GLY A 351 -4.93 -15.49 12.03
C GLY A 351 -6.37 -15.11 12.36
N GLU A 352 -6.63 -14.87 13.65
CA GLU A 352 -7.89 -14.36 14.17
C GLU A 352 -7.61 -13.10 14.97
N ALA A 353 -7.89 -11.94 14.40
CA ALA A 353 -7.71 -10.65 15.06
C ALA A 353 -8.95 -9.79 14.88
N ARG A 354 -9.21 -8.94 15.87
CA ARG A 354 -10.22 -7.90 15.79
C ARG A 354 -9.85 -6.87 14.72
N ALA A 355 -8.57 -6.48 14.70
CA ALA A 355 -8.01 -5.59 13.70
C ALA A 355 -6.54 -5.92 13.44
N ARG A 356 -6.11 -5.70 12.20
CA ARG A 356 -4.71 -5.75 11.73
C ARG A 356 -4.44 -4.43 11.03
N LEU A 357 -3.71 -3.54 11.69
CA LEU A 357 -3.48 -2.18 11.23
C LEU A 357 -2.00 -1.99 10.86
N LEU A 358 -1.75 -1.55 9.63
CA LEU A 358 -0.43 -1.24 9.13
C LEU A 358 -0.36 0.26 8.82
N PHE A 359 0.32 1.04 9.65
CA PHE A 359 0.62 2.44 9.40
C PHE A 359 1.88 2.54 8.56
N LEU A 360 1.75 3.06 7.34
CA LEU A 360 2.84 3.26 6.38
C LEU A 360 3.18 4.74 6.31
N VAL A 361 4.25 5.15 6.99
CA VAL A 361 4.73 6.54 7.02
C VAL A 361 5.80 6.71 5.96
N LEU A 362 5.58 7.63 5.02
CA LEU A 362 6.49 7.88 3.89
C LEU A 362 6.39 9.32 3.36
N ASP A 363 7.45 9.76 2.71
CA ASP A 363 7.56 11.04 2.00
C ASP A 363 7.82 10.88 0.49
N ALA A 364 8.08 9.65 0.02
CA ALA A 364 8.47 9.37 -1.36
C ALA A 364 7.75 8.15 -1.95
N PRO A 365 7.56 8.08 -3.30
CA PRO A 365 6.94 6.95 -3.97
C PRO A 365 7.86 5.72 -4.00
N PRO A 366 7.31 4.54 -4.30
CA PRO A 366 8.12 3.40 -4.72
C PRO A 366 8.78 3.65 -6.07
N HIS A 367 9.89 2.94 -6.34
CA HIS A 367 10.46 2.91 -7.68
C HIS A 367 9.42 2.48 -8.72
N HIS A 368 9.17 3.33 -9.73
CA HIS A 368 8.18 3.07 -10.79
C HIS A 368 8.70 2.08 -11.83
N GLU A 369 9.09 0.89 -11.38
CA GLU A 369 9.51 -0.23 -12.20
C GLU A 369 8.40 -1.28 -12.29
N ARG A 370 8.27 -1.93 -13.43
CA ARG A 370 7.23 -2.97 -13.62
C ARG A 370 7.24 -4.03 -12.50
N LYS A 371 8.41 -4.41 -12.00
CA LYS A 371 8.54 -5.42 -10.94
C LYS A 371 8.04 -4.90 -9.61
N ALA A 372 8.45 -3.69 -9.21
CA ALA A 372 8.03 -3.06 -7.97
C ALA A 372 6.52 -2.79 -8.00
N MET A 373 6.00 -2.25 -9.11
CA MET A 373 4.58 -2.00 -9.30
C MET A 373 3.74 -3.28 -9.15
N LYS A 374 4.12 -4.34 -9.89
CA LYS A 374 3.44 -5.63 -9.79
C LYS A 374 3.48 -6.17 -8.35
N ARG A 375 4.60 -5.99 -7.66
CA ARG A 375 4.74 -6.44 -6.27
C ARG A 375 3.81 -5.68 -5.32
N ILE A 376 3.69 -4.36 -5.46
CA ILE A 376 2.75 -3.54 -4.69
C ILE A 376 1.31 -3.97 -4.93
N HIS A 377 0.93 -4.28 -6.18
CA HIS A 377 -0.40 -4.82 -6.49
C HIS A 377 -0.66 -6.14 -5.74
N GLU A 378 0.25 -7.12 -5.87
CA GLU A 378 0.14 -8.41 -5.19
C GLU A 378 0.07 -8.28 -3.66
N LEU A 379 0.88 -7.37 -3.09
CA LEU A 379 0.89 -7.11 -1.64
C LEU A 379 -0.40 -6.44 -1.18
N THR A 380 -0.96 -5.52 -1.97
CA THR A 380 -2.26 -4.90 -1.67
C THR A 380 -3.40 -5.93 -1.70
N GLU A 381 -3.39 -6.85 -2.67
CA GLU A 381 -4.34 -7.98 -2.70
C GLU A 381 -4.18 -8.89 -1.48
N THR A 382 -2.94 -9.23 -1.13
CA THR A 382 -2.65 -10.06 0.05
C THR A 382 -3.13 -9.38 1.34
N ALA A 383 -2.84 -8.07 1.50
CA ALA A 383 -3.29 -7.31 2.65
C ALA A 383 -4.83 -7.29 2.77
N ALA A 384 -5.54 -7.05 1.67
CA ALA A 384 -7.00 -7.09 1.64
C ALA A 384 -7.54 -8.47 2.03
N ALA A 385 -6.98 -9.56 1.45
CA ALA A 385 -7.39 -10.93 1.72
C ALA A 385 -7.14 -11.35 3.18
N GLU A 386 -6.06 -10.87 3.79
CA GLU A 386 -5.71 -11.13 5.19
C GLU A 386 -6.38 -10.17 6.17
N GLY A 387 -7.09 -9.15 5.67
CA GLY A 387 -7.75 -8.13 6.50
C GLY A 387 -6.77 -7.17 7.17
N ILE A 388 -5.57 -7.00 6.59
CA ILE A 388 -4.60 -5.99 6.99
C ILE A 388 -5.05 -4.66 6.39
N ARG A 389 -5.35 -3.67 7.25
CA ARG A 389 -5.74 -2.32 6.84
C ARG A 389 -4.48 -1.48 6.67
N ILE A 390 -4.16 -1.11 5.44
CA ILE A 390 -3.05 -0.19 5.18
C ILE A 390 -3.58 1.23 5.44
N ILE A 391 -2.91 1.93 6.34
CA ILE A 391 -3.21 3.30 6.74
C ILE A 391 -1.97 4.14 6.43
N PRO A 392 -1.88 4.69 5.22
CA PRO A 392 -0.75 5.53 4.86
C PRO A 392 -0.78 6.87 5.58
N VAL A 393 0.40 7.36 5.96
CA VAL A 393 0.63 8.68 6.56
C VAL A 393 1.62 9.42 5.67
N ALA A 394 1.14 10.39 4.91
CA ALA A 394 1.97 11.21 4.03
C ALA A 394 2.73 12.25 4.84
N SER A 395 4.05 12.26 4.71
CA SER A 395 4.95 13.27 5.23
C SER A 395 5.28 14.34 4.17
N SER A 396 6.10 15.34 4.49
CA SER A 396 6.54 16.35 3.52
C SER A 396 7.32 15.72 2.36
N GLY A 397 7.10 16.19 1.13
CA GLY A 397 7.76 15.62 -0.06
C GLY A 397 6.88 14.73 -0.93
N VAL A 398 5.73 14.28 -0.44
CA VAL A 398 4.77 13.50 -1.22
C VAL A 398 4.24 14.30 -2.41
N ASP A 399 4.25 13.71 -3.60
CA ASP A 399 3.65 14.26 -4.82
C ASP A 399 2.24 13.69 -5.08
N VAL A 400 1.55 14.24 -6.08
CA VAL A 400 0.17 13.83 -6.44
C VAL A 400 0.09 12.35 -6.84
N GLN A 401 1.12 11.82 -7.52
CA GLN A 401 1.16 10.41 -7.88
C GLN A 401 1.26 9.54 -6.62
N THR A 402 2.13 9.91 -5.70
CA THR A 402 2.31 9.21 -4.42
C THR A 402 1.04 9.27 -3.56
N GLU A 403 0.41 10.45 -3.43
CA GLU A 403 -0.89 10.59 -2.74
C GLU A 403 -1.92 9.62 -3.31
N TYR A 404 -2.05 9.55 -4.65
CA TYR A 404 -3.00 8.64 -5.28
C TYR A 404 -2.73 7.18 -4.92
N LEU A 405 -1.46 6.72 -4.98
CA LEU A 405 -1.09 5.36 -4.61
C LEU A 405 -1.43 5.06 -3.14
N MET A 406 -1.13 5.99 -2.23
CA MET A 406 -1.45 5.87 -0.80
C MET A 406 -2.97 5.75 -0.57
N ARG A 407 -3.76 6.64 -1.16
CA ARG A 407 -5.24 6.61 -1.08
C ARG A 407 -5.80 5.32 -1.70
N PHE A 408 -5.18 4.86 -2.77
CA PHE A 408 -5.55 3.60 -3.39
C PHE A 408 -5.30 2.41 -2.44
N MET A 409 -4.13 2.27 -1.84
CA MET A 409 -3.81 1.19 -0.89
C MET A 409 -4.78 1.22 0.31
N ALA A 410 -5.06 2.40 0.87
CA ALA A 410 -6.04 2.59 1.92
C ALA A 410 -7.43 2.10 1.48
N THR A 411 -7.91 2.56 0.32
CA THR A 411 -9.22 2.22 -0.21
C THR A 411 -9.37 0.72 -0.49
N ALA A 412 -8.34 0.09 -1.08
CA ALA A 412 -8.35 -1.32 -1.45
C ALA A 412 -8.37 -2.25 -0.23
N THR A 413 -7.71 -1.86 0.85
CA THR A 413 -7.60 -2.66 2.08
C THR A 413 -8.61 -2.28 3.17
N GLY A 414 -9.46 -1.27 2.92
CA GLY A 414 -10.43 -0.77 3.89
C GLY A 414 -9.80 0.10 5.00
N GLY A 415 -8.64 0.69 4.74
CA GLY A 415 -7.99 1.67 5.58
C GLY A 415 -8.46 3.10 5.34
N THR A 416 -7.68 4.06 5.84
CA THR A 416 -7.90 5.51 5.65
C THR A 416 -6.57 6.18 5.33
N TYR A 417 -6.60 7.31 4.65
CA TYR A 417 -5.43 8.11 4.28
C TYR A 417 -5.23 9.24 5.28
N LEU A 418 -4.03 9.33 5.84
CA LEU A 418 -3.59 10.40 6.73
C LEU A 418 -2.48 11.20 6.06
N PHE A 419 -2.37 12.48 6.40
CA PHE A 419 -1.35 13.37 5.87
C PHE A 419 -0.96 14.43 6.90
N LEU A 420 0.33 14.73 6.99
CA LEU A 420 0.82 15.83 7.81
C LEU A 420 0.43 17.18 7.20
N THR A 421 0.40 18.22 8.01
CA THR A 421 0.00 19.57 7.59
C THR A 421 0.96 20.63 8.11
N ASP A 422 1.08 21.73 7.39
CA ASP A 422 1.94 22.88 7.75
C ASP A 422 1.53 23.64 9.02
N HIS A 423 0.40 23.26 9.64
CA HIS A 423 -0.09 23.95 10.84
C HIS A 423 0.84 23.80 12.04
N SER A 424 1.65 22.75 12.08
CA SER A 424 2.69 22.57 13.11
C SER A 424 3.89 23.48 12.92
N GLY A 425 4.19 23.88 11.69
CA GLY A 425 5.43 24.55 11.30
C GLY A 425 6.68 23.68 11.42
N ILE A 426 6.51 22.35 11.44
CA ILE A 426 7.55 21.32 11.51
C ILE A 426 7.59 20.58 10.17
N GLY A 427 8.79 20.23 9.71
CA GLY A 427 9.00 19.61 8.41
C GLY A 427 9.12 20.63 7.28
N ASN A 428 9.32 20.13 6.07
CA ASN A 428 9.24 20.93 4.86
C ASN A 428 7.79 21.22 4.49
N GLU A 429 7.56 22.00 3.43
CA GLU A 429 6.21 22.31 2.94
C GLU A 429 5.47 21.01 2.54
N HIS A 430 4.27 20.82 3.12
CA HIS A 430 3.41 19.69 2.79
C HIS A 430 2.52 20.04 1.60
N MET A 431 2.37 19.11 0.68
CA MET A 431 1.44 19.26 -0.43
C MET A 431 0.00 19.34 0.09
N GLU A 432 -0.76 20.32 -0.36
CA GLU A 432 -2.21 20.35 -0.10
C GLU A 432 -2.87 19.14 -0.75
N PRO A 433 -3.49 18.23 0.01
CA PRO A 433 -4.02 17.00 -0.55
C PRO A 433 -5.22 17.24 -1.46
N ALA A 434 -5.36 16.44 -2.51
CA ALA A 434 -6.47 16.50 -3.46
C ALA A 434 -7.76 15.87 -2.87
N VAL A 435 -8.21 16.39 -1.72
CA VAL A 435 -9.36 15.90 -0.95
C VAL A 435 -10.41 17.00 -0.74
N GLY A 436 -11.50 16.69 -0.03
CA GLY A 436 -12.49 17.71 0.38
C GLY A 436 -12.10 18.44 1.66
N GLU A 437 -13.08 19.01 2.34
CA GLU A 437 -12.87 19.66 3.64
C GLU A 437 -12.47 18.60 4.68
N TYR A 438 -11.44 18.89 5.48
CA TYR A 438 -10.93 18.01 6.53
C TYR A 438 -10.68 18.80 7.82
N GLU A 439 -10.59 18.12 8.95
CA GLU A 439 -10.24 18.66 10.25
C GLU A 439 -8.75 18.45 10.52
N VAL A 440 -8.06 19.49 10.98
CA VAL A 440 -6.66 19.41 11.41
C VAL A 440 -6.62 19.06 12.89
N LYS A 441 -5.92 17.96 13.22
CA LYS A 441 -5.73 17.47 14.58
C LYS A 441 -4.24 17.28 14.88
N ARG A 442 -3.91 17.04 16.14
CA ARG A 442 -2.59 16.53 16.50
C ARG A 442 -2.43 15.12 15.98
N LEU A 443 -1.28 14.80 15.41
CA LEU A 443 -1.05 13.49 14.77
C LEU A 443 -1.27 12.33 15.75
N ASN A 444 -0.71 12.40 16.96
CA ASN A 444 -0.86 11.36 17.97
C ASN A 444 -2.32 11.13 18.37
N ASP A 445 -3.11 12.20 18.56
CA ASP A 445 -4.53 12.10 18.88
C ASP A 445 -5.30 11.45 17.71
N LEU A 446 -5.02 11.87 16.47
CA LEU A 446 -5.66 11.31 15.28
C LEU A 446 -5.32 9.81 15.10
N LEU A 447 -4.06 9.41 15.29
CA LEU A 447 -3.65 8.00 15.20
C LEU A 447 -4.36 7.13 16.25
N VAL A 448 -4.49 7.62 17.47
CA VAL A 448 -5.24 6.90 18.55
C VAL A 448 -6.72 6.80 18.19
N GLU A 449 -7.37 7.87 17.71
CA GLU A 449 -8.76 7.83 17.24
C GLU A 449 -8.97 6.82 16.10
N VAL A 450 -8.02 6.74 15.17
CA VAL A 450 -8.05 5.76 14.07
C VAL A 450 -7.95 4.33 14.62
N ILE A 451 -7.03 4.06 15.54
CA ILE A 451 -6.90 2.74 16.18
C ILE A 451 -8.18 2.37 16.90
N GLU A 452 -8.73 3.27 17.71
CA GLU A 452 -9.99 3.06 18.44
C GLU A 452 -11.15 2.74 17.51
N ARG A 453 -11.30 3.48 16.39
CA ARG A 453 -12.35 3.26 15.39
C ARG A 453 -12.29 1.88 14.77
N TYR A 454 -11.09 1.40 14.41
CA TYR A 454 -10.91 0.07 13.82
C TYR A 454 -10.99 -1.08 14.82
N THR A 455 -10.94 -0.78 16.12
CA THR A 455 -10.97 -1.81 17.19
C THR A 455 -12.25 -1.82 18.02
N SER A 456 -13.09 -0.79 17.94
CA SER A 456 -14.33 -0.67 18.72
C SER A 456 -15.51 -1.42 18.12
N GLU A 457 -16.42 -1.92 18.97
CA GLU A 457 -17.65 -2.64 18.55
C GLU A 457 -18.79 -1.70 18.12
N ASN A 458 -18.61 -0.39 18.10
CA ASN A 458 -19.61 0.60 17.67
C ASN A 458 -18.84 1.86 17.25
N GLY A 459 -18.13 1.78 16.15
CA GLY A 459 -17.44 2.90 15.53
C GLY A 459 -18.37 3.82 14.75
#